data_a1bd135413e379f576654037b234a9c7
#
_entry.id   a1bd135413e379f576654037b234a9c7
#
_cell.length_a   1.000
_cell.length_b   1.000
_cell.length_c   1.000
_cell.angle_alpha   90.00
_cell.angle_beta   90.00
_cell.angle_gamma   90.00
#
_symmetry.space_group_name_H-M   'P 1'
#
loop_
_entity.id
_entity.type
_entity.pdbx_description
1 polymer ?
#
loop_
_entity_poly.entity_id
_entity_poly.type
_entity_poly.pdbx_seq_one_letter_code
_entity_poly.pdbx_strand_id
1 'polypeptide(L)'
;MRAEEKNMVERIMNTETMGYAYEYPYGGGARKEYMLALTPENLANFIGARGYDAKKIVITDVLDRLIVNTCMGMLDICPDQKLCGRIIEYLAPIQLGEKEAGEILAVERNVADEYFAMEDEEVTMAECQML
;
A
#
# COMPACT_ATOMS: atom_id res chain seq x y z
N MET A 1 -0.98 -19.64 -3.48
CA MET A 1 -0.18 -18.42 -3.17
C MET A 1 1.28 -18.78 -3.11
N ARG A 2 2.14 -18.01 -3.74
CA ARG A 2 3.58 -18.23 -3.70
C ARG A 2 4.14 -17.84 -2.33
N ALA A 3 5.25 -18.50 -1.93
CA ALA A 3 5.91 -18.21 -0.65
C ALA A 3 6.34 -16.74 -0.53
N GLU A 4 6.81 -16.14 -1.62
CA GLU A 4 7.24 -14.74 -1.66
C GLU A 4 6.08 -13.77 -1.36
N GLU A 5 4.91 -14.05 -1.92
CA GLU A 5 3.71 -13.26 -1.69
C GLU A 5 3.23 -13.36 -0.24
N LYS A 6 3.24 -14.57 0.31
CA LYS A 6 2.91 -14.81 1.71
C LYS A 6 3.87 -14.07 2.65
N ASN A 7 5.17 -14.13 2.36
CA ASN A 7 6.17 -13.41 3.14
C ASN A 7 5.95 -11.90 3.10
N MET A 8 5.59 -11.37 1.93
CA MET A 8 5.32 -9.94 1.79
C MET A 8 4.09 -9.52 2.61
N VAL A 9 3.01 -10.31 2.57
CA VAL A 9 1.81 -10.05 3.38
C VAL A 9 2.17 -10.02 4.87
N GLU A 10 2.93 -11.00 5.33
CA GLU A 10 3.36 -11.08 6.73
C GLU A 10 4.22 -9.89 7.14
N ARG A 11 5.13 -9.45 6.28
CA ARG A 11 5.97 -8.27 6.53
C ARG A 11 5.13 -7.00 6.65
N ILE A 12 4.11 -6.84 5.79
CA ILE A 12 3.19 -5.70 5.85
C ILE A 12 2.40 -5.73 7.16
N MET A 13 1.88 -6.90 7.54
CA MET A 13 1.10 -7.07 8.77
C MET A 13 1.92 -6.84 10.03
N ASN A 14 3.24 -7.05 9.97
CA ASN A 14 4.14 -6.81 11.10
C ASN A 14 4.53 -5.33 11.26
N THR A 15 4.15 -4.45 10.35
CA THR A 15 4.34 -3.01 10.53
C THR A 15 3.29 -2.48 11.51
N GLU A 16 3.55 -1.33 12.15
CA GLU A 16 2.61 -0.74 13.11
C GLU A 16 1.25 -0.47 12.48
N THR A 17 1.25 -0.02 11.22
CA THR A 17 0.01 0.28 10.49
C THR A 17 0.10 -0.19 9.06
N MET A 18 -1.02 -0.69 8.57
CA MET A 18 -1.19 -1.03 7.16
C MET A 18 -2.46 -0.37 6.63
N GLY A 19 -2.57 -0.27 5.34
CA GLY A 19 -3.75 0.29 4.69
C GLY A 19 -3.83 -0.15 3.24
N TYR A 20 -4.57 0.63 2.45
CA TYR A 20 -4.86 0.29 1.07
C TYR A 20 -4.48 1.44 0.15
N ALA A 21 -4.00 1.09 -1.05
CA ALA A 21 -3.76 2.04 -2.12
C ALA A 21 -4.65 1.71 -3.31
N TYR A 22 -5.23 2.73 -3.89
CA TYR A 22 -6.08 2.64 -5.08
C TYR A 22 -5.41 3.46 -6.17
N GLU A 23 -4.97 2.77 -7.23
CA GLU A 23 -4.25 3.38 -8.35
C GLU A 23 -5.22 3.52 -9.53
N TYR A 24 -5.50 4.76 -9.93
CA TYR A 24 -6.42 5.08 -11.02
C TYR A 24 -5.62 5.33 -12.29
N PRO A 25 -5.79 4.48 -13.33
CA PRO A 25 -5.04 4.64 -14.56
C PRO A 25 -5.55 5.81 -15.41
N TYR A 26 -4.69 6.30 -16.29
CA TYR A 26 -5.11 7.21 -17.35
C TYR A 26 -6.05 6.46 -18.31
N GLY A 27 -6.99 7.18 -18.90
CA GLY A 27 -7.88 6.61 -19.91
C GLY A 27 -9.08 5.82 -19.38
N GLY A 28 -9.28 5.77 -18.07
CA GLY A 28 -10.51 5.26 -17.46
C GLY A 28 -10.63 3.75 -17.33
N GLY A 29 -9.54 3.03 -17.27
CA GLY A 29 -9.56 1.59 -16.96
C GLY A 29 -9.90 1.31 -15.50
N ALA A 30 -10.03 0.03 -15.15
CA ALA A 30 -10.29 -0.39 -13.78
C ALA A 30 -9.13 0.01 -12.86
N ARG A 31 -9.47 0.50 -11.67
CA ARG A 31 -8.44 0.85 -10.67
C ARG A 31 -7.75 -0.41 -10.17
N LYS A 32 -6.47 -0.28 -9.85
CA LYS A 32 -5.70 -1.32 -9.18
C LYS A 32 -5.73 -1.09 -7.69
N GLU A 33 -5.83 -2.15 -6.92
CA GLU A 33 -5.93 -2.08 -5.47
C GLU A 33 -4.80 -2.86 -4.83
N TYR A 34 -4.18 -2.28 -3.81
CA TYR A 34 -3.05 -2.87 -3.09
C TYR A 34 -3.27 -2.78 -1.58
N MET A 35 -2.75 -3.76 -0.85
CA MET A 35 -2.50 -3.64 0.58
C MET A 35 -1.04 -3.23 0.75
N LEU A 36 -0.75 -2.26 1.63
CA LEU A 36 0.61 -1.78 1.83
C LEU A 36 0.85 -1.30 3.25
N ALA A 37 2.13 -1.24 3.62
CA ALA A 37 2.55 -0.64 4.89
C ALA A 37 2.48 0.89 4.79
N LEU A 38 1.93 1.53 5.83
CA LEU A 38 1.73 2.99 5.86
C LEU A 38 2.90 3.76 6.48
N THR A 39 4.13 3.23 6.40
CA THR A 39 5.31 3.98 6.83
C THR A 39 5.63 5.10 5.83
N PRO A 40 6.16 6.24 6.28
CA PRO A 40 6.49 7.34 5.37
C PRO A 40 7.42 6.95 4.23
N GLU A 41 8.45 6.15 4.53
CA GLU A 41 9.38 5.67 3.50
C GLU A 41 8.69 4.79 2.46
N ASN A 42 7.85 3.84 2.92
CA ASN A 42 7.13 2.95 2.01
C ASN A 42 6.16 3.73 1.12
N LEU A 43 5.44 4.69 1.69
CA LEU A 43 4.53 5.55 0.93
C LEU A 43 5.28 6.37 -0.12
N ALA A 44 6.43 6.93 0.25
CA ALA A 44 7.26 7.69 -0.68
C ALA A 44 7.80 6.80 -1.82
N ASN A 45 8.25 5.59 -1.50
CA ASN A 45 8.73 4.65 -2.51
C ASN A 45 7.61 4.23 -3.48
N PHE A 46 6.42 3.96 -2.95
CA PHE A 46 5.26 3.61 -3.77
C PHE A 46 4.86 4.76 -4.70
N ILE A 47 4.72 5.96 -4.16
CA ILE A 47 4.35 7.15 -4.93
C ILE A 47 5.46 7.51 -5.95
N GLY A 48 6.71 7.46 -5.53
CA GLY A 48 7.85 7.79 -6.39
C GLY A 48 8.01 6.83 -7.56
N ALA A 49 7.72 5.55 -7.34
CA ALA A 49 7.83 4.54 -8.38
C ALA A 49 6.65 4.55 -9.36
N ARG A 50 5.46 4.97 -8.92
CA ARG A 50 4.21 4.77 -9.67
C ARG A 50 3.43 6.04 -9.97
N GLY A 51 3.71 7.13 -9.26
CA GLY A 51 2.87 8.30 -9.27
C GLY A 51 2.67 8.94 -10.63
N TYR A 52 3.69 8.91 -11.49
CA TYR A 52 3.61 9.51 -12.82
C TYR A 52 2.84 8.64 -13.83
N ASP A 53 2.76 7.34 -13.59
CA ASP A 53 2.07 6.39 -14.47
C ASP A 53 0.58 6.25 -14.14
N ALA A 54 0.14 6.88 -13.06
CA ALA A 54 -1.24 6.86 -12.62
C ALA A 54 -1.82 8.27 -12.61
N LYS A 55 -3.09 8.41 -12.99
CA LYS A 55 -3.81 9.68 -12.93
C LYS A 55 -3.85 10.19 -11.48
N LYS A 56 -4.17 9.29 -10.55
CA LYS A 56 -4.10 9.58 -9.11
C LYS A 56 -3.91 8.28 -8.34
N ILE A 57 -3.37 8.42 -7.13
CA ILE A 57 -3.28 7.34 -6.16
C ILE A 57 -3.95 7.82 -4.88
N VAL A 58 -4.90 7.05 -4.37
CA VAL A 58 -5.58 7.32 -3.10
C VAL A 58 -5.12 6.27 -2.10
N ILE A 59 -4.59 6.70 -0.97
CA ILE A 59 -4.12 5.80 0.10
C ILE A 59 -4.96 6.04 1.34
N THR A 60 -5.52 4.97 1.88
CA THR A 60 -6.38 5.00 3.06
C THR A 60 -5.86 4.05 4.13
N ASP A 61 -6.28 4.25 5.37
CA ASP A 61 -6.09 3.25 6.42
C ASP A 61 -7.17 2.15 6.33
N VAL A 62 -7.15 1.20 7.25
CA VAL A 62 -8.12 0.08 7.27
C VAL A 62 -9.55 0.52 7.59
N LEU A 63 -9.72 1.75 8.09
CA LEU A 63 -11.03 2.34 8.39
C LEU A 63 -11.50 3.31 7.29
N ASP A 64 -10.91 3.22 6.11
CA ASP A 64 -11.19 4.08 4.96
C ASP A 64 -10.91 5.57 5.18
N ARG A 65 -10.12 5.93 6.19
CA ARG A 65 -9.72 7.32 6.41
C ARG A 65 -8.59 7.67 5.45
N LEU A 66 -8.70 8.82 4.81
CA LEU A 66 -7.71 9.29 3.84
C LEU A 66 -6.35 9.55 4.50
N ILE A 67 -5.32 8.91 3.99
CA ILE A 67 -3.93 9.14 4.38
C ILE A 67 -3.26 10.11 3.40
N VAL A 68 -3.31 9.78 2.11
CA VAL A 68 -2.73 10.62 1.04
C VAL A 68 -3.56 10.45 -0.22
N ASN A 69 -3.77 11.57 -0.91
CA ASN A 69 -4.26 11.58 -2.28
C ASN A 69 -3.21 12.27 -3.14
N THR A 70 -2.77 11.61 -4.22
CA THR A 70 -1.84 12.21 -5.17
C THR A 70 -2.54 12.49 -6.48
N CYS A 71 -2.02 13.47 -7.21
CA CYS A 71 -2.46 13.79 -8.55
C CYS A 71 -1.22 13.89 -9.44
N MET A 72 -1.15 13.02 -10.45
CA MET A 72 -0.04 13.00 -11.41
C MET A 72 1.35 12.98 -10.74
N GLY A 73 1.49 12.16 -9.69
CA GLY A 73 2.73 12.00 -8.95
C GLY A 73 3.00 13.00 -7.86
N MET A 74 2.17 14.02 -7.74
CA MET A 74 2.31 15.07 -6.73
C MET A 74 1.37 14.84 -5.57
N LEU A 75 1.81 15.14 -4.35
CA LEU A 75 0.92 15.11 -3.18
C LEU A 75 -0.14 16.21 -3.35
N ASP A 76 -1.40 15.82 -3.37
CA ASP A 76 -2.52 16.74 -3.52
C ASP A 76 -3.19 17.00 -2.17
N ILE A 77 -3.64 15.94 -1.49
CA ILE A 77 -4.26 16.04 -0.19
C ILE A 77 -3.55 15.10 0.78
N CYS A 78 -3.08 15.64 1.90
CA CYS A 78 -2.45 14.87 2.96
C CYS A 78 -2.87 15.49 4.30
N PRO A 79 -3.94 14.94 4.94
CA PRO A 79 -4.53 15.54 6.13
C PRO A 79 -3.57 15.66 7.32
N ASP A 80 -2.70 14.67 7.52
CA ASP A 80 -1.69 14.68 8.58
C ASP A 80 -0.42 15.39 8.07
N GLN A 81 -0.22 16.62 8.50
CA GLN A 81 0.90 17.45 8.03
C GLN A 81 2.27 16.91 8.46
N LYS A 82 2.35 16.24 9.62
CA LYS A 82 3.61 15.64 10.08
C LYS A 82 3.97 14.46 9.17
N LEU A 83 3.00 13.62 8.87
CA LEU A 83 3.18 12.51 7.95
C LEU A 83 3.56 13.03 6.56
N CYS A 84 2.87 14.06 6.08
CA CYS A 84 3.16 14.68 4.79
C CYS A 84 4.62 15.14 4.70
N GLY A 85 5.12 15.85 5.71
CA GLY A 85 6.51 16.27 5.76
C GLY A 85 7.50 15.11 5.73
N ARG A 86 7.21 14.04 6.44
CA ARG A 86 8.05 12.84 6.45
C ARG A 86 8.05 12.12 5.11
N ILE A 87 6.89 12.03 4.46
CA ILE A 87 6.80 11.46 3.11
C ILE A 87 7.64 12.29 2.13
N ILE A 88 7.54 13.60 2.19
CA ILE A 88 8.29 14.50 1.29
C ILE A 88 9.79 14.32 1.47
N GLU A 89 10.29 14.14 2.69
CA GLU A 89 11.72 13.90 2.94
C GLU A 89 12.26 12.71 2.14
N TYR A 90 11.48 11.63 2.03
CA TYR A 90 11.86 10.46 1.25
C TYR A 90 11.53 10.59 -0.24
N LEU A 91 10.45 11.28 -0.56
CA LEU A 91 9.93 11.38 -1.93
C LEU A 91 10.73 12.36 -2.79
N ALA A 92 11.10 13.52 -2.24
CA ALA A 92 11.77 14.57 -3.01
C ALA A 92 13.06 14.07 -3.70
N PRO A 93 13.96 13.34 -3.03
CA PRO A 93 15.15 12.82 -3.72
C PRO A 93 14.83 11.87 -4.88
N ILE A 94 13.75 11.09 -4.75
CA ILE A 94 13.31 10.18 -5.81
C ILE A 94 12.79 10.98 -7.00
N GLN A 95 11.96 11.98 -6.74
CA GLN A 95 11.37 12.82 -7.80
C GLN A 95 12.41 13.69 -8.51
N LEU A 96 13.47 14.10 -7.79
CA LEU A 96 14.57 14.86 -8.36
C LEU A 96 15.59 13.98 -9.10
N GLY A 97 15.40 12.67 -9.08
CA GLY A 97 16.34 11.74 -9.74
C GLY A 97 17.65 11.55 -8.99
N GLU A 98 17.75 11.99 -7.75
CA GLU A 98 18.94 11.84 -6.92
C GLU A 98 19.04 10.44 -6.31
N LYS A 99 17.90 9.76 -6.17
CA LYS A 99 17.80 8.43 -5.58
C LYS A 99 16.70 7.64 -6.28
N GLU A 100 16.91 6.35 -6.45
CA GLU A 100 15.87 5.43 -6.93
C GLU A 100 14.92 5.07 -5.79
N ALA A 101 13.67 4.78 -6.14
CA ALA A 101 12.70 4.27 -5.18
C ALA A 101 13.21 2.95 -4.61
N GLY A 102 13.17 2.81 -3.29
CA GLY A 102 13.58 1.60 -2.60
C GLY A 102 12.53 0.50 -2.67
N GLU A 103 12.73 -0.54 -1.87
CA GLU A 103 11.77 -1.65 -1.76
C GLU A 103 10.40 -1.13 -1.34
N ILE A 104 9.36 -1.69 -1.96
CA ILE A 104 7.97 -1.32 -1.67
C ILE A 104 7.28 -2.51 -1.01
N LEU A 105 6.78 -2.30 0.21
CA LEU A 105 5.98 -3.28 0.93
C LEU A 105 4.51 -3.12 0.51
N ALA A 106 4.15 -3.77 -0.59
CA ALA A 106 2.80 -3.75 -1.14
C ALA A 106 2.51 -5.06 -1.86
N VAL A 107 1.27 -5.52 -1.78
CA VAL A 107 0.77 -6.66 -2.54
C VAL A 107 -0.56 -6.29 -3.15
N GLU A 108 -0.90 -6.91 -4.28
CA GLU A 108 -2.23 -6.76 -4.85
C GLU A 108 -3.27 -7.25 -3.84
N ARG A 109 -4.40 -6.56 -3.78
CA ARG A 109 -5.43 -6.83 -2.77
C ARG A 109 -6.00 -8.25 -2.86
N ASN A 110 -6.14 -8.79 -4.07
CA ASN A 110 -6.60 -10.16 -4.26
C ASN A 110 -5.66 -11.19 -3.62
N VAL A 111 -4.35 -10.94 -3.64
CA VAL A 111 -3.35 -11.79 -2.97
C VAL A 111 -3.53 -11.72 -1.46
N ALA A 112 -3.72 -10.51 -0.92
CA ALA A 112 -3.97 -10.33 0.51
C ALA A 112 -5.28 -11.02 0.94
N ASP A 113 -6.34 -10.86 0.16
CA ASP A 113 -7.62 -11.51 0.42
C ASP A 113 -7.50 -13.03 0.42
N GLU A 114 -6.73 -13.59 -0.50
CA GLU A 114 -6.43 -15.02 -0.55
C GLU A 114 -5.71 -15.50 0.72
N TYR A 115 -4.72 -14.71 1.19
CA TYR A 115 -4.01 -15.01 2.42
C TYR A 115 -4.97 -15.05 3.63
N PHE A 116 -5.83 -14.06 3.77
CA PHE A 116 -6.80 -14.00 4.86
C PHE A 116 -7.83 -15.12 4.77
N ALA A 117 -8.26 -15.49 3.57
CA ALA A 117 -9.17 -16.61 3.36
C ALA A 117 -8.54 -17.94 3.83
N MET A 118 -7.25 -18.14 3.57
CA MET A 118 -6.51 -19.31 4.04
C MET A 118 -6.44 -19.37 5.57
N GLU A 119 -6.20 -18.25 6.24
CA GLU A 119 -6.19 -18.18 7.70
C GLU A 119 -7.57 -18.47 8.29
N ASP A 120 -8.63 -17.94 7.70
CA ASP A 120 -10.01 -18.18 8.14
C ASP A 120 -10.38 -19.66 8.01
N GLU A 121 -9.97 -20.34 6.93
CA GLU A 121 -10.17 -21.77 6.76
C GLU A 121 -9.44 -22.58 7.84
N GLU A 122 -8.21 -22.23 8.16
CA GLU A 122 -7.44 -22.89 9.22
C GLU A 122 -8.11 -22.73 10.57
N VAL A 123 -8.58 -21.53 10.91
CA VAL A 123 -9.28 -21.24 12.15
C VAL A 123 -10.60 -22.05 12.21
N THR A 124 -11.37 -22.06 11.14
CA THR A 124 -12.63 -22.81 11.06
C THR A 124 -12.41 -24.31 11.25
N MET A 125 -11.40 -24.87 10.61
CA MET A 125 -11.05 -26.28 10.78
C MET A 125 -10.63 -26.60 12.21
N ALA A 126 -9.86 -25.73 12.86
CA ALA A 126 -9.46 -25.90 14.25
C ALA A 126 -10.67 -25.88 15.18
N GLU A 127 -11.62 -24.99 14.96
CA GLU A 127 -12.88 -24.94 15.73
C GLU A 127 -13.70 -26.22 15.56
N CYS A 128 -13.82 -26.71 14.35
CA CYS A 128 -14.52 -27.98 14.07
C CYS A 128 -13.86 -29.18 14.75
N GLN A 129 -12.55 -29.19 14.85
CA GLN A 129 -11.82 -30.28 15.52
C GLN A 129 -11.99 -30.27 17.05
N MET A 130 -12.29 -29.14 17.63
CA MET A 130 -12.52 -29.02 19.07
C MET A 130 -13.93 -29.44 19.50
N LEU A 131 -14.82 -29.59 18.56
CA LEU A 131 -16.18 -30.05 18.79
C LEU A 131 -16.31 -31.57 18.68
#